data_c1bc73941f3a1f1fbc3b5fdaa15980fe
#
_entry.id   c1bc73941f3a1f1fbc3b5fdaa15980fe
#
_cell.length_a   1.000
_cell.length_b   1.000
_cell.length_c   1.000
_cell.angle_alpha   90.00
_cell.angle_beta   90.00
_cell.angle_gamma   90.00
#
_symmetry.space_group_name_H-M   'P 1'
#
loop_
_entity.id
_entity.type
_entity.pdbx_description
1 polymer ?
#
loop_
_entity_poly.entity_id
_entity_poly.type
_entity_poly.pdbx_seq_one_letter_code
_entity_poly.pdbx_strand_id
1 'polypeptide(L)'
;EILRCLVGSEMCIRDSLSREYQKGINTYANLEKYATVTQDSVKAAQEIGDTADSENTEEAVEEVSEGPQIAVDLDIDYDALTKINEDFVGWIYYAPLELSYPIVRGIDNDYYTHYTFENVRNSSGAIFMDFLNKPDFSHFNTIIYGHNMRNGTMFGSLKKLLNDPSIIKEDPYIYIFTKEKVMMYEICAAYITNDSSHTYDLTQTAEEQADYVKYIRNVATYYWDDPMLEESLTEDTRLITLSTCHGLHSNNRTVIHGVLVASKNR
;
A
#
# COMPACT_ATOMS: atom_id res chain seq x y z
N GLU A 1 10.43 -7.30 -49.54
CA GLU A 1 9.91 -8.43 -48.73
C GLU A 1 10.44 -8.41 -47.30
N ILE A 2 11.70 -8.03 -47.05
CA ILE A 2 12.32 -7.95 -45.68
C ILE A 2 11.62 -6.92 -44.80
N LEU A 3 11.21 -5.74 -45.33
CA LEU A 3 10.49 -4.71 -44.57
C LEU A 3 9.09 -5.14 -44.12
N ARG A 4 8.38 -5.98 -44.90
CA ARG A 4 7.06 -6.51 -44.52
C ARG A 4 7.15 -7.53 -43.39
N CYS A 5 8.24 -8.29 -43.32
CA CYS A 5 8.46 -9.30 -42.26
C CYS A 5 8.79 -8.63 -40.93
N LEU A 6 9.54 -7.52 -40.92
CA LEU A 6 9.88 -6.75 -39.71
C LEU A 6 8.64 -6.05 -39.10
N VAL A 7 7.82 -5.42 -39.95
CA VAL A 7 6.57 -4.76 -39.46
C VAL A 7 5.58 -5.78 -38.89
N GLY A 8 5.48 -6.97 -39.50
CA GLY A 8 4.64 -8.04 -38.96
C GLY A 8 5.12 -8.59 -37.61
N SER A 9 6.43 -8.73 -37.42
CA SER A 9 7.00 -9.21 -36.15
C SER A 9 6.86 -8.19 -35.02
N GLU A 10 7.08 -6.89 -35.28
CA GLU A 10 6.87 -5.84 -34.28
C GLU A 10 5.39 -5.71 -33.87
N MET A 11 4.47 -5.84 -34.83
CA MET A 11 3.03 -5.80 -34.56
C MET A 11 2.59 -7.00 -33.73
N CYS A 12 3.07 -8.22 -34.04
CA CYS A 12 2.81 -9.43 -33.26
C CYS A 12 3.38 -9.35 -31.84
N ILE A 13 4.58 -8.78 -31.65
CA ILE A 13 5.18 -8.59 -30.32
C ILE A 13 4.36 -7.56 -29.52
N ARG A 14 3.98 -6.44 -30.13
CA ARG A 14 3.16 -5.40 -29.49
C ARG A 14 1.78 -5.94 -29.08
N ASP A 15 1.13 -6.72 -29.93
CA ASP A 15 -0.16 -7.35 -29.65
C ASP A 15 -0.05 -8.41 -28.55
N SER A 16 1.03 -9.19 -28.53
CA SER A 16 1.29 -10.17 -27.48
C SER A 16 1.49 -9.50 -26.11
N LEU A 17 2.31 -8.45 -26.03
CA LEU A 17 2.53 -7.66 -24.82
C LEU A 17 1.24 -6.98 -24.36
N SER A 18 0.44 -6.45 -25.29
CA SER A 18 -0.86 -5.82 -24.98
C SER A 18 -1.84 -6.84 -24.39
N ARG A 19 -1.89 -8.06 -24.91
CA ARG A 19 -2.76 -9.13 -24.39
C ARG A 19 -2.31 -9.63 -23.02
N GLU A 20 -1.01 -9.77 -22.79
CA GLU A 20 -0.46 -10.15 -21.49
C GLU A 20 -0.80 -9.10 -20.43
N TYR A 21 -0.61 -7.83 -20.78
CA TYR A 21 -0.95 -6.70 -19.93
C TYR A 21 -2.44 -6.66 -19.57
N GLN A 22 -3.33 -6.88 -20.57
CA GLN A 22 -4.77 -6.93 -20.35
C GLN A 22 -5.19 -8.11 -19.47
N LYS A 23 -4.51 -9.25 -19.56
CA LYS A 23 -4.76 -10.39 -18.67
C LYS A 23 -4.47 -10.04 -17.21
N GLY A 24 -3.36 -9.35 -16.94
CA GLY A 24 -3.03 -8.86 -15.59
C GLY A 24 -4.11 -7.96 -15.03
N ILE A 25 -4.59 -6.97 -15.80
CA ILE A 25 -5.70 -6.09 -15.40
C ILE A 25 -6.95 -6.91 -15.07
N ASN A 26 -7.32 -7.84 -15.93
CA ASN A 26 -8.53 -8.65 -15.75
C ASN A 26 -8.42 -9.57 -14.52
N THR A 27 -7.21 -10.11 -14.20
CA THR A 27 -6.98 -10.89 -12.98
C THR A 27 -7.36 -10.09 -11.75
N TYR A 28 -6.83 -8.87 -11.61
CA TYR A 28 -7.08 -8.04 -10.42
C TYR A 28 -8.51 -7.50 -10.38
N ALA A 29 -9.10 -7.11 -11.49
CA ALA A 29 -10.53 -6.74 -11.56
C ALA A 29 -11.46 -7.90 -11.13
N ASN A 30 -11.09 -9.14 -11.46
CA ASN A 30 -11.84 -10.31 -11.01
C ASN A 30 -11.66 -10.61 -9.51
N LEU A 31 -10.57 -10.17 -8.91
CA LEU A 31 -10.33 -10.36 -7.48
C LEU A 31 -11.09 -9.34 -6.61
N GLU A 32 -11.47 -8.18 -7.14
CA GLU A 32 -12.26 -7.17 -6.43
C GLU A 32 -13.60 -7.70 -5.90
N LYS A 33 -14.18 -8.71 -6.55
CA LYS A 33 -15.41 -9.37 -6.05
C LYS A 33 -15.25 -10.04 -4.68
N TYR A 34 -14.01 -10.35 -4.26
CA TYR A 34 -13.70 -10.95 -2.96
C TYR A 34 -13.43 -9.90 -1.86
N ALA A 35 -13.44 -8.60 -2.19
CA ALA A 35 -13.24 -7.52 -1.23
C ALA A 35 -14.16 -6.35 -1.60
N THR A 36 -15.30 -6.23 -0.92
CA THR A 36 -16.31 -5.21 -1.19
C THR A 36 -16.44 -4.25 -0.02
N VAL A 37 -16.54 -2.94 -0.31
CA VAL A 37 -16.74 -1.91 0.71
C VAL A 37 -18.11 -2.10 1.35
N THR A 38 -18.18 -2.18 2.68
CA THR A 38 -19.44 -2.33 3.40
C THR A 38 -20.26 -1.06 3.36
N GLN A 39 -21.62 -1.18 3.34
CA GLN A 39 -22.52 -0.01 3.26
C GLN A 39 -22.40 0.93 4.47
N ASP A 40 -22.00 0.44 5.62
CA ASP A 40 -21.81 1.24 6.83
C ASP A 40 -20.59 2.18 6.71
N SER A 41 -19.55 1.77 5.99
CA SER A 41 -18.37 2.59 5.68
C SER A 41 -18.71 3.79 4.79
N VAL A 42 -19.66 3.63 3.87
CA VAL A 42 -20.09 4.70 2.97
C VAL A 42 -20.88 5.78 3.72
N LYS A 43 -21.67 5.40 4.74
CA LYS A 43 -22.41 6.36 5.57
C LYS A 43 -21.50 7.15 6.50
N ALA A 44 -20.51 6.50 7.13
CA ALA A 44 -19.54 7.17 7.99
C ALA A 44 -18.72 8.25 7.24
N ALA A 45 -18.34 7.97 5.99
CA ALA A 45 -17.63 8.95 5.16
C ALA A 45 -18.51 10.14 4.73
N GLN A 46 -19.84 9.96 4.61
CA GLN A 46 -20.78 11.04 4.29
C GLN A 46 -21.12 11.92 5.49
N GLU A 47 -21.19 11.35 6.70
CA GLU A 47 -21.48 12.11 7.93
C GLU A 47 -20.32 13.02 8.36
N ILE A 48 -19.07 12.68 8.03
CA ILE A 48 -17.90 13.54 8.28
C ILE A 48 -17.87 14.76 7.35
N GLY A 49 -18.50 14.67 6.17
CA GLY A 49 -18.58 15.77 5.18
C GLY A 49 -19.64 16.84 5.51
N ASP A 50 -20.66 16.53 6.31
CA ASP A 50 -21.82 17.40 6.53
C ASP A 50 -21.77 18.18 7.87
N THR A 51 -20.76 18.03 8.74
CA THR A 51 -20.67 18.68 10.04
C THR A 51 -19.87 19.99 10.06
N ALA A 52 -19.58 20.60 8.91
CA ALA A 52 -18.81 21.84 8.80
C ALA A 52 -19.64 23.14 8.89
N ASP A 53 -20.88 23.13 9.40
CA ASP A 53 -21.62 24.38 9.65
C ASP A 53 -22.72 24.17 10.72
N SER A 54 -22.38 24.40 11.99
CA SER A 54 -23.33 24.99 12.96
C SER A 54 -22.65 25.36 14.28
N GLU A 55 -22.74 26.65 14.59
CA GLU A 55 -22.29 27.25 15.84
C GLU A 55 -23.12 26.81 17.07
N ASN A 56 -22.40 26.72 18.19
CA ASN A 56 -22.80 27.01 19.57
C ASN A 56 -23.74 26.05 20.30
N THR A 57 -23.14 25.25 21.22
CA THR A 57 -23.65 25.21 22.62
C THR A 57 -22.54 24.66 23.54
N GLU A 58 -22.14 25.47 24.55
CA GLU A 58 -21.22 25.06 25.63
C GLU A 58 -21.94 24.08 26.57
N GLU A 59 -21.49 22.83 26.57
CA GLU A 59 -21.57 21.93 27.74
C GLU A 59 -20.25 21.15 27.81
N ALA A 60 -19.57 21.34 28.94
CA ALA A 60 -18.30 20.68 29.26
C ALA A 60 -18.50 19.16 29.36
N VAL A 61 -18.06 18.44 28.35
CA VAL A 61 -17.83 17.02 28.39
C VAL A 61 -16.31 16.84 28.41
N GLU A 62 -15.80 16.08 29.37
CA GLU A 62 -14.40 15.65 29.42
C GLU A 62 -14.03 15.06 28.07
N GLU A 63 -13.14 15.74 27.32
CA GLU A 63 -12.54 15.22 26.10
C GLU A 63 -11.67 14.00 26.45
N VAL A 64 -12.24 12.83 26.34
CA VAL A 64 -11.47 11.62 26.06
C VAL A 64 -10.96 11.83 24.64
N SER A 65 -9.66 12.08 24.47
CA SER A 65 -9.03 12.15 23.15
C SER A 65 -9.10 10.77 22.51
N GLU A 66 -10.20 10.49 21.81
CA GLU A 66 -10.29 9.34 20.95
C GLU A 66 -9.36 9.58 19.75
N GLY A 67 -8.31 8.75 19.64
CA GLY A 67 -7.43 8.72 18.46
C GLY A 67 -8.26 8.45 17.18
N PRO A 68 -7.65 8.56 15.99
CA PRO A 68 -8.34 8.40 14.72
C PRO A 68 -9.04 7.04 14.65
N GLN A 69 -10.34 7.05 14.29
CA GLN A 69 -11.16 5.83 14.25
C GLN A 69 -11.14 5.19 12.86
N ILE A 70 -11.14 3.84 12.82
CA ILE A 70 -11.24 3.08 11.57
C ILE A 70 -12.66 3.23 11.01
N ALA A 71 -12.79 4.06 9.96
CA ALA A 71 -14.06 4.33 9.28
C ALA A 71 -14.34 3.38 8.10
N VAL A 72 -13.31 2.77 7.53
CA VAL A 72 -13.42 1.88 6.36
C VAL A 72 -13.44 0.42 6.81
N ASP A 73 -14.42 -0.35 6.35
CA ASP A 73 -14.44 -1.79 6.47
C ASP A 73 -14.71 -2.45 5.11
N LEU A 74 -14.04 -3.57 4.87
CA LEU A 74 -14.21 -4.39 3.67
C LEU A 74 -14.73 -5.76 4.08
N ASP A 75 -15.78 -6.22 3.39
CA ASP A 75 -16.16 -7.63 3.45
C ASP A 75 -15.21 -8.42 2.52
N ILE A 76 -14.34 -9.23 3.12
CA ILE A 76 -13.27 -9.98 2.42
C ILE A 76 -13.49 -11.47 2.62
N ASP A 77 -13.60 -12.23 1.53
CA ASP A 77 -13.65 -13.69 1.55
C ASP A 77 -12.24 -14.28 1.66
N TYR A 78 -11.70 -14.28 2.89
CA TYR A 78 -10.36 -14.80 3.21
C TYR A 78 -10.21 -16.28 2.84
N ASP A 79 -11.25 -17.08 3.03
CA ASP A 79 -11.18 -18.50 2.78
C ASP A 79 -11.15 -18.82 1.28
N ALA A 80 -11.87 -18.05 0.46
CA ALA A 80 -11.78 -18.17 -1.00
C ALA A 80 -10.43 -17.70 -1.51
N LEU A 81 -9.90 -16.57 -1.03
CA LEU A 81 -8.60 -16.05 -1.44
C LEU A 81 -7.45 -16.99 -1.04
N THR A 82 -7.47 -17.55 0.18
CA THR A 82 -6.46 -18.53 0.63
C THR A 82 -6.50 -19.82 -0.21
N LYS A 83 -7.68 -20.24 -0.69
CA LYS A 83 -7.78 -21.40 -1.61
C LYS A 83 -7.17 -21.11 -2.98
N ILE A 84 -7.21 -19.85 -3.46
CA ILE A 84 -6.59 -19.45 -4.71
C ILE A 84 -5.06 -19.36 -4.54
N ASN A 85 -4.61 -18.80 -3.40
CA ASN A 85 -3.19 -18.65 -3.10
C ASN A 85 -2.94 -18.78 -1.59
N GLU A 86 -2.19 -19.82 -1.19
CA GLU A 86 -1.85 -20.11 0.20
C GLU A 86 -0.92 -19.05 0.82
N ASP A 87 -0.20 -18.29 -0.02
CA ASP A 87 0.68 -17.19 0.40
C ASP A 87 -0.08 -15.89 0.72
N PHE A 88 -1.41 -15.89 0.63
CA PHE A 88 -2.25 -14.73 0.95
C PHE A 88 -2.13 -14.35 2.43
N VAL A 89 -1.73 -13.09 2.71
CA VAL A 89 -1.52 -12.58 4.08
C VAL A 89 -2.45 -11.42 4.45
N GLY A 90 -3.07 -10.76 3.48
CA GLY A 90 -3.96 -9.63 3.74
C GLY A 90 -4.33 -8.86 2.48
N TRP A 91 -5.07 -7.78 2.68
CA TRP A 91 -5.55 -6.90 1.61
C TRP A 91 -5.15 -5.46 1.92
N ILE A 92 -4.57 -4.75 0.94
CA ILE A 92 -4.28 -3.32 1.04
C ILE A 92 -5.37 -2.51 0.36
N TYR A 93 -5.78 -1.42 1.01
CA TYR A 93 -6.76 -0.48 0.47
C TYR A 93 -6.34 0.97 0.72
N TYR A 94 -6.42 1.81 -0.33
CA TYR A 94 -6.21 3.26 -0.24
C TYR A 94 -7.07 3.95 -1.31
N ALA A 95 -8.18 4.55 -0.87
CA ALA A 95 -9.22 5.09 -1.73
C ALA A 95 -8.73 6.17 -2.71
N PRO A 96 -7.90 7.17 -2.31
CA PRO A 96 -7.50 8.25 -3.21
C PRO A 96 -6.72 7.81 -4.45
N LEU A 97 -6.10 6.63 -4.39
CA LEU A 97 -5.37 6.06 -5.52
C LEU A 97 -6.08 4.87 -6.19
N GLU A 98 -7.32 4.56 -5.79
CA GLU A 98 -8.04 3.35 -6.21
C GLU A 98 -7.19 2.08 -5.98
N LEU A 99 -6.40 2.07 -4.90
CA LEU A 99 -5.49 0.99 -4.58
C LEU A 99 -6.26 -0.03 -3.73
N SER A 100 -6.53 -1.21 -4.31
CA SER A 100 -7.28 -2.29 -3.67
C SER A 100 -6.77 -3.63 -4.19
N TYR A 101 -5.87 -4.28 -3.41
CA TYR A 101 -5.17 -5.48 -3.87
C TYR A 101 -4.93 -6.49 -2.73
N PRO A 102 -4.98 -7.81 -3.04
CA PRO A 102 -4.48 -8.81 -2.13
C PRO A 102 -2.96 -8.72 -1.99
N ILE A 103 -2.46 -8.96 -0.78
CA ILE A 103 -1.04 -9.04 -0.45
C ILE A 103 -0.66 -10.50 -0.28
N VAL A 104 0.39 -10.93 -0.94
CA VAL A 104 0.99 -12.26 -0.77
C VAL A 104 2.36 -12.17 -0.11
N ARG A 105 2.83 -13.25 0.50
CA ARG A 105 4.19 -13.37 1.05
C ARG A 105 4.80 -14.70 0.64
N GLY A 106 5.70 -14.65 -0.35
CA GLY A 106 6.42 -15.82 -0.84
C GLY A 106 7.62 -16.21 0.03
N ILE A 107 8.42 -17.13 -0.49
CA ILE A 107 9.67 -17.58 0.12
C ILE A 107 10.87 -16.71 -0.26
N ASP A 108 10.70 -15.82 -1.22
CA ASP A 108 11.69 -14.85 -1.72
C ASP A 108 11.00 -13.58 -2.23
N ASN A 109 11.78 -12.58 -2.66
CA ASN A 109 11.30 -11.33 -3.24
C ASN A 109 11.31 -11.33 -4.78
N ASP A 110 11.57 -12.45 -5.44
CA ASP A 110 11.65 -12.55 -6.90
C ASP A 110 10.37 -13.15 -7.53
N TYR A 111 9.83 -14.21 -6.96
CA TYR A 111 8.71 -14.95 -7.52
C TYR A 111 7.53 -14.05 -7.90
N TYR A 112 7.03 -13.25 -6.96
CA TYR A 112 5.87 -12.39 -7.17
C TYR A 112 6.13 -11.13 -7.99
N THR A 113 7.37 -10.88 -8.39
CA THR A 113 7.66 -9.90 -9.45
C THR A 113 7.23 -10.40 -10.83
N HIS A 114 7.07 -11.72 -11.00
CA HIS A 114 6.78 -12.37 -12.28
C HIS A 114 5.46 -13.11 -12.32
N TYR A 115 4.82 -13.36 -11.18
CA TYR A 115 3.59 -14.12 -11.05
C TYR A 115 2.51 -13.32 -10.34
N THR A 116 1.28 -13.37 -10.89
CA THR A 116 0.10 -12.75 -10.29
C THR A 116 -0.32 -13.46 -9.00
N PHE A 117 -1.31 -12.90 -8.30
CA PHE A 117 -1.96 -13.55 -7.16
C PHE A 117 -2.46 -14.98 -7.49
N GLU A 118 -2.91 -15.22 -8.70
CA GLU A 118 -3.39 -16.55 -9.15
C GLU A 118 -2.25 -17.50 -9.57
N ASN A 119 -0.99 -17.17 -9.27
CA ASN A 119 0.21 -17.93 -9.66
C ASN A 119 0.35 -18.10 -11.20
N VAL A 120 -0.15 -17.13 -11.97
CA VAL A 120 0.00 -17.08 -13.43
C VAL A 120 1.12 -16.10 -13.78
N ARG A 121 2.07 -16.54 -14.63
CA ARG A 121 3.15 -15.68 -15.09
C ARG A 121 2.60 -14.47 -15.84
N ASN A 122 2.94 -13.27 -15.39
CA ASN A 122 2.48 -12.00 -15.96
C ASN A 122 3.41 -10.87 -15.54
N SER A 123 3.59 -9.88 -16.41
CA SER A 123 4.42 -8.70 -16.15
C SER A 123 3.86 -7.75 -15.09
N SER A 124 2.60 -7.87 -14.69
CA SER A 124 2.04 -7.11 -13.57
C SER A 124 2.48 -7.63 -12.20
N GLY A 125 2.94 -8.88 -12.11
CA GLY A 125 3.29 -9.51 -10.85
C GLY A 125 2.16 -9.48 -9.82
N ALA A 126 2.50 -9.47 -8.54
CA ALA A 126 1.57 -9.29 -7.44
C ALA A 126 2.00 -8.12 -6.54
N ILE A 127 1.12 -7.71 -5.61
CA ILE A 127 1.50 -6.92 -4.44
C ILE A 127 1.97 -7.93 -3.40
N PHE A 128 3.22 -7.80 -2.94
CA PHE A 128 3.80 -8.80 -2.04
C PHE A 128 4.60 -8.17 -0.91
N MET A 129 4.55 -8.84 0.24
CA MET A 129 5.33 -8.51 1.42
C MET A 129 6.74 -9.07 1.29
N ASP A 130 7.73 -8.34 1.81
CA ASP A 130 9.10 -8.84 1.91
C ASP A 130 9.14 -10.18 2.66
N PHE A 131 9.85 -11.17 2.09
CA PHE A 131 9.88 -12.53 2.63
C PHE A 131 10.49 -12.62 4.04
N LEU A 132 11.28 -11.63 4.45
CA LEU A 132 11.84 -11.53 5.80
C LEU A 132 10.86 -10.95 6.81
N ASN A 133 9.79 -10.27 6.36
CA ASN A 133 8.75 -9.77 7.26
C ASN A 133 7.85 -10.91 7.77
N LYS A 134 7.25 -10.73 8.95
CA LYS A 134 6.25 -11.64 9.48
C LYS A 134 4.88 -11.36 8.84
N PRO A 135 4.11 -12.42 8.50
CA PRO A 135 2.82 -12.27 7.83
C PRO A 135 1.74 -11.60 8.68
N ASP A 136 1.94 -11.49 10.01
CA ASP A 136 1.03 -10.85 10.96
C ASP A 136 1.24 -9.34 11.10
N PHE A 137 2.14 -8.73 10.30
CA PHE A 137 2.50 -7.31 10.35
C PHE A 137 3.05 -6.84 11.70
N SER A 138 3.65 -7.74 12.49
CA SER A 138 4.18 -7.44 13.82
C SER A 138 5.59 -6.86 13.83
N HIS A 139 6.30 -6.85 12.70
CA HIS A 139 7.61 -6.20 12.62
C HIS A 139 7.47 -4.68 12.73
N PHE A 140 8.52 -4.02 13.25
CA PHE A 140 8.59 -2.56 13.32
C PHE A 140 8.31 -1.91 11.95
N ASN A 141 8.91 -2.42 10.89
CA ASN A 141 8.65 -2.00 9.53
C ASN A 141 8.29 -3.20 8.64
N THR A 142 7.12 -3.16 8.02
CA THR A 142 6.68 -4.15 7.04
C THR A 142 6.78 -3.56 5.64
N ILE A 143 7.61 -4.18 4.80
CA ILE A 143 7.86 -3.71 3.44
C ILE A 143 6.94 -4.45 2.48
N ILE A 144 6.25 -3.69 1.63
CA ILE A 144 5.33 -4.18 0.62
C ILE A 144 5.76 -3.64 -0.74
N TYR A 145 5.91 -4.54 -1.70
CA TYR A 145 6.35 -4.25 -3.05
C TYR A 145 5.22 -4.38 -4.06
N GLY A 146 5.31 -3.64 -5.14
CA GLY A 146 4.42 -3.77 -6.29
C GLY A 146 5.01 -3.08 -7.52
N HIS A 147 4.64 -3.56 -8.72
CA HIS A 147 5.13 -2.97 -9.96
C HIS A 147 4.61 -1.56 -10.22
N ASN A 148 5.46 -0.73 -10.83
CA ASN A 148 5.08 0.56 -11.41
C ASN A 148 4.50 0.36 -12.82
N MET A 149 3.21 0.02 -12.90
CA MET A 149 2.55 -0.16 -14.18
C MET A 149 2.23 1.19 -14.85
N ARG A 150 2.43 1.28 -16.17
CA ARG A 150 2.24 2.53 -16.93
C ARG A 150 0.80 3.07 -16.88
N ASN A 151 -0.18 2.20 -16.78
CA ASN A 151 -1.60 2.55 -16.65
C ASN A 151 -2.00 2.99 -15.23
N GLY A 152 -1.06 2.99 -14.29
CA GLY A 152 -1.31 3.36 -12.89
C GLY A 152 -1.82 2.22 -12.00
N THR A 153 -2.03 1.01 -12.53
CA THR A 153 -2.38 -0.16 -11.70
C THR A 153 -1.20 -0.64 -10.86
N MET A 154 -1.45 -1.58 -9.98
CA MET A 154 -0.51 -2.03 -8.96
C MET A 154 -0.03 -0.84 -8.12
N PHE A 155 1.27 -0.65 -7.93
CA PHE A 155 1.83 0.54 -7.27
C PHE A 155 2.22 1.67 -8.24
N GLY A 156 1.78 1.61 -9.49
CA GLY A 156 2.04 2.65 -10.49
C GLY A 156 1.44 4.01 -10.14
N SER A 157 0.36 4.04 -9.33
CA SER A 157 -0.27 5.28 -8.86
C SER A 157 0.46 5.95 -7.69
N LEU A 158 1.35 5.27 -6.93
CA LEU A 158 2.03 5.83 -5.75
C LEU A 158 2.81 7.12 -6.05
N LYS A 159 3.37 7.24 -7.26
CA LYS A 159 4.07 8.46 -7.69
C LYS A 159 3.20 9.73 -7.71
N LYS A 160 1.86 9.58 -7.74
CA LYS A 160 0.94 10.72 -7.66
C LYS A 160 1.09 11.45 -6.32
N LEU A 161 1.35 10.72 -5.23
CA LEU A 161 1.53 11.29 -3.89
C LEU A 161 2.77 12.19 -3.79
N LEU A 162 3.83 11.90 -4.56
CA LEU A 162 5.01 12.76 -4.65
C LEU A 162 4.76 13.99 -5.52
N ASN A 163 3.96 13.84 -6.59
CA ASN A 163 3.67 14.93 -7.51
C ASN A 163 2.61 15.89 -6.94
N ASP A 164 1.69 15.37 -6.14
CA ASP A 164 0.60 16.12 -5.53
C ASP A 164 0.38 15.66 -4.08
N PRO A 165 1.11 16.23 -3.11
CA PRO A 165 0.94 15.90 -1.70
C PRO A 165 -0.41 16.33 -1.09
N SER A 166 -1.23 17.10 -1.80
CA SER A 166 -2.58 17.45 -1.32
C SER A 166 -3.47 16.20 -1.17
N ILE A 167 -3.24 15.18 -1.98
CA ILE A 167 -3.91 13.88 -1.87
C ILE A 167 -3.72 13.27 -0.47
N ILE A 168 -2.48 13.33 0.06
CA ILE A 168 -2.18 12.82 1.41
C ILE A 168 -2.90 13.67 2.48
N LYS A 169 -2.99 14.99 2.28
CA LYS A 169 -3.64 15.88 3.26
C LYS A 169 -5.16 15.70 3.30
N GLU A 170 -5.78 15.32 2.18
CA GLU A 170 -7.22 15.06 2.10
C GLU A 170 -7.60 13.71 2.72
N ASP A 171 -6.80 12.66 2.47
CA ASP A 171 -7.00 11.34 3.06
C ASP A 171 -5.63 10.67 3.25
N PRO A 172 -5.06 10.73 4.46
CA PRO A 172 -3.74 10.17 4.74
C PRO A 172 -3.75 8.66 5.04
N TYR A 173 -4.92 7.98 5.07
CA TYR A 173 -5.05 6.68 5.69
C TYR A 173 -5.00 5.51 4.70
N ILE A 174 -3.98 4.66 4.85
CA ILE A 174 -3.86 3.36 4.18
C ILE A 174 -4.38 2.29 5.13
N TYR A 175 -5.21 1.38 4.61
CA TYR A 175 -5.77 0.28 5.40
C TYR A 175 -5.15 -1.06 4.97
N ILE A 176 -4.82 -1.87 5.96
CA ILE A 176 -4.43 -3.28 5.79
C ILE A 176 -5.44 -4.14 6.53
N PHE A 177 -6.06 -5.05 5.79
CA PHE A 177 -7.04 -6.00 6.30
C PHE A 177 -6.41 -7.39 6.34
N THR A 178 -6.38 -8.00 7.50
CA THR A 178 -6.03 -9.41 7.69
C THR A 178 -7.26 -10.20 8.16
N LYS A 179 -7.15 -11.51 8.27
CA LYS A 179 -8.24 -12.35 8.80
C LYS A 179 -8.60 -11.97 10.23
N GLU A 180 -7.61 -11.53 11.03
CA GLU A 180 -7.75 -11.25 12.46
C GLU A 180 -8.03 -9.79 12.79
N LYS A 181 -7.55 -8.85 11.97
CA LYS A 181 -7.59 -7.42 12.30
C LYS A 181 -7.62 -6.51 11.09
N VAL A 182 -8.11 -5.30 11.31
CA VAL A 182 -7.95 -4.15 10.42
C VAL A 182 -6.91 -3.23 11.04
N MET A 183 -5.97 -2.75 10.24
CA MET A 183 -4.91 -1.82 10.64
C MET A 183 -5.00 -0.57 9.77
N MET A 184 -4.99 0.60 10.41
CA MET A 184 -5.01 1.90 9.75
C MET A 184 -3.67 2.57 9.93
N TYR A 185 -3.01 2.87 8.82
CA TYR A 185 -1.70 3.51 8.77
C TYR A 185 -1.84 4.93 8.21
N GLU A 186 -1.35 5.91 8.92
CA GLU A 186 -1.27 7.29 8.43
C GLU A 186 0.02 7.52 7.67
N ILE A 187 -0.07 8.08 6.46
CA ILE A 187 1.10 8.35 5.62
C ILE A 187 1.97 9.42 6.29
N CYS A 188 3.17 9.04 6.70
CA CYS A 188 4.11 9.92 7.38
C CYS A 188 5.26 10.40 6.51
N ALA A 189 5.61 9.71 5.43
CA ALA A 189 6.68 10.14 4.53
C ALA A 189 6.53 9.60 3.11
N ALA A 190 7.00 10.39 2.13
CA ALA A 190 7.09 9.99 0.74
C ALA A 190 8.37 10.55 0.10
N TYR A 191 9.10 9.72 -0.68
CA TYR A 191 10.35 10.12 -1.33
C TYR A 191 10.79 9.16 -2.44
N ILE A 192 11.86 9.55 -3.14
CA ILE A 192 12.56 8.70 -4.10
C ILE A 192 13.90 8.30 -3.50
N THR A 193 14.22 7.02 -3.56
CA THR A 193 15.49 6.48 -3.07
C THR A 193 16.06 5.42 -4.00
N ASN A 194 17.23 4.89 -3.66
CA ASN A 194 17.86 3.77 -4.37
C ASN A 194 17.46 2.44 -3.72
N ASP A 195 17.43 1.35 -4.49
CA ASP A 195 17.08 0.00 -4.01
C ASP A 195 18.08 -0.62 -3.01
N SER A 196 19.25 -0.01 -2.85
CA SER A 196 20.25 -0.38 -1.85
C SER A 196 20.32 0.59 -0.66
N SER A 197 19.32 1.45 -0.48
CA SER A 197 19.26 2.43 0.61
C SER A 197 18.84 1.80 1.94
N HIS A 198 19.08 2.51 3.05
CA HIS A 198 18.63 2.12 4.38
C HIS A 198 17.11 2.01 4.55
N THR A 199 16.32 2.41 3.54
CA THR A 199 14.85 2.22 3.50
C THR A 199 14.44 0.75 3.69
N TYR A 200 15.30 -0.18 3.27
CA TYR A 200 15.02 -1.62 3.27
C TYR A 200 15.66 -2.36 4.44
N ASP A 201 16.26 -1.64 5.37
CA ASP A 201 16.86 -2.24 6.57
C ASP A 201 15.77 -2.76 7.51
N LEU A 202 15.94 -3.99 7.99
CA LEU A 202 15.08 -4.57 9.02
C LEU A 202 15.67 -4.31 10.38
N THR A 203 15.14 -3.33 11.08
CA THR A 203 15.60 -2.92 12.41
C THR A 203 15.08 -3.87 13.50
N GLN A 204 15.93 -4.22 14.46
CA GLN A 204 15.59 -5.16 15.53
C GLN A 204 15.64 -4.50 16.92
N THR A 205 16.45 -3.46 17.10
CA THR A 205 16.63 -2.77 18.37
C THR A 205 15.94 -1.41 18.37
N ALA A 206 15.60 -0.88 19.54
CA ALA A 206 15.02 0.45 19.71
C ALA A 206 15.96 1.56 19.17
N GLU A 207 17.28 1.39 19.28
CA GLU A 207 18.26 2.34 18.75
C GLU A 207 18.23 2.37 17.22
N GLU A 208 18.26 1.18 16.58
CA GLU A 208 18.13 1.07 15.11
C GLU A 208 16.81 1.64 14.60
N GLN A 209 15.70 1.45 15.33
CA GLN A 209 14.38 1.98 14.98
C GLN A 209 14.38 3.52 15.05
N ALA A 210 14.97 4.11 16.10
CA ALA A 210 15.09 5.55 16.23
C ALA A 210 15.95 6.16 15.10
N ASP A 211 17.07 5.51 14.76
CA ASP A 211 17.93 5.96 13.67
C ASP A 211 17.27 5.79 12.30
N TYR A 212 16.45 4.75 12.12
CA TYR A 212 15.66 4.54 10.92
C TYR A 212 14.61 5.67 10.73
N VAL A 213 13.91 6.09 11.77
CA VAL A 213 12.95 7.21 11.69
C VAL A 213 13.66 8.52 11.37
N LYS A 214 14.81 8.81 11.99
CA LYS A 214 15.64 9.96 11.63
C LYS A 214 16.11 9.92 10.18
N TYR A 215 16.49 8.73 9.69
CA TYR A 215 16.84 8.54 8.29
C TYR A 215 15.67 8.89 7.37
N ILE A 216 14.47 8.36 7.60
CA ILE A 216 13.25 8.66 6.83
C ILE A 216 13.03 10.18 6.77
N ARG A 217 13.08 10.86 7.93
CA ARG A 217 12.90 12.32 7.99
C ARG A 217 13.91 13.08 7.12
N ASN A 218 15.16 12.64 7.14
CA ASN A 218 16.24 13.33 6.41
C ASN A 218 16.14 13.16 4.89
N VAL A 219 15.58 12.02 4.40
CA VAL A 219 15.50 11.72 2.96
C VAL A 219 14.14 12.06 2.36
N ALA A 220 13.11 12.27 3.17
CA ALA A 220 11.75 12.47 2.71
C ALA A 220 11.59 13.77 1.92
N THR A 221 10.92 13.68 0.76
CA THR A 221 10.45 14.83 -0.01
C THR A 221 9.17 15.40 0.58
N TYR A 222 8.29 14.51 1.05
CA TYR A 222 7.14 14.81 1.90
C TYR A 222 7.39 14.14 3.24
N TYR A 223 7.28 14.87 4.32
CA TYR A 223 7.32 14.37 5.69
C TYR A 223 6.16 14.97 6.47
N TRP A 224 5.50 14.16 7.28
CA TRP A 224 4.44 14.60 8.16
C TRP A 224 5.01 15.58 9.20
N ASP A 225 4.45 16.78 9.28
CA ASP A 225 4.97 17.87 10.11
C ASP A 225 4.72 17.66 11.63
N ASP A 226 4.21 16.49 12.02
CA ASP A 226 4.00 16.18 13.43
C ASP A 226 5.32 15.64 14.04
N PRO A 227 5.90 16.34 15.03
CA PRO A 227 7.10 15.87 15.74
C PRO A 227 6.88 14.56 16.51
N MET A 228 5.63 14.12 16.65
CA MET A 228 5.26 12.97 17.48
C MET A 228 5.90 11.64 17.03
N LEU A 229 6.22 11.42 15.75
CA LEU A 229 6.77 10.12 15.33
C LEU A 229 8.15 9.87 15.95
N GLU A 230 9.01 10.89 16.09
CA GLU A 230 10.34 10.74 16.71
C GLU A 230 10.26 10.72 18.24
N GLU A 231 9.32 11.47 18.82
CA GLU A 231 9.18 11.61 20.28
C GLU A 231 8.34 10.48 20.90
N SER A 232 7.51 9.82 20.09
CA SER A 232 6.56 8.79 20.54
C SER A 232 6.89 7.35 20.10
N LEU A 233 8.15 7.11 19.69
CA LEU A 233 8.56 5.73 19.37
C LEU A 233 8.42 4.84 20.61
N THR A 234 7.57 3.84 20.49
CA THR A 234 7.32 2.83 21.52
C THR A 234 7.61 1.44 20.95
N GLU A 235 7.63 0.42 21.81
CA GLU A 235 7.74 -0.98 21.38
C GLU A 235 6.56 -1.40 20.48
N ASP A 236 5.44 -0.67 20.55
CA ASP A 236 4.24 -0.91 19.74
C ASP A 236 4.21 -0.13 18.43
N THR A 237 5.17 0.76 18.18
CA THR A 237 5.26 1.49 16.91
C THR A 237 5.43 0.53 15.75
N ARG A 238 4.57 0.65 14.73
CA ARG A 238 4.61 -0.17 13.51
C ARG A 238 4.54 0.72 12.28
N LEU A 239 5.42 0.45 11.33
CA LEU A 239 5.45 1.13 10.04
C LEU A 239 5.09 0.15 8.92
N ILE A 240 4.53 0.69 7.84
CA ILE A 240 4.54 0.05 6.53
C ILE A 240 5.39 0.87 5.57
N THR A 241 6.06 0.17 4.66
CA THR A 241 6.80 0.76 3.56
C THR A 241 6.24 0.23 2.25
N LEU A 242 5.60 1.08 1.45
CA LEU A 242 5.18 0.75 0.09
C LEU A 242 6.29 1.15 -0.88
N SER A 243 6.76 0.21 -1.69
CA SER A 243 7.89 0.43 -2.60
C SER A 243 7.57 -0.01 -4.02
N THR A 244 7.90 0.86 -5.00
CA THR A 244 7.79 0.57 -6.44
C THR A 244 8.93 1.19 -7.23
N CYS A 245 9.18 0.70 -8.45
CA CYS A 245 10.18 1.31 -9.34
C CYS A 245 9.79 2.75 -9.69
N HIS A 246 10.72 3.69 -9.60
CA HIS A 246 10.45 5.09 -9.95
C HIS A 246 10.44 5.33 -11.47
N GLY A 247 11.16 4.56 -12.25
CA GLY A 247 11.26 4.68 -13.71
C GLY A 247 11.61 3.36 -14.38
N LEU A 248 11.59 3.36 -15.73
CA LEU A 248 12.02 2.21 -16.52
C LEU A 248 13.55 2.06 -16.40
N HIS A 249 14.00 0.84 -16.08
CA HIS A 249 15.43 0.49 -15.96
C HIS A 249 16.21 1.34 -14.96
N SER A 250 15.54 1.89 -13.94
CA SER A 250 16.14 2.68 -12.88
C SER A 250 16.22 1.88 -11.59
N ASN A 251 17.34 2.00 -10.85
CA ASN A 251 17.45 1.48 -9.48
C ASN A 251 16.70 2.36 -8.47
N ASN A 252 16.14 3.49 -8.92
CA ASN A 252 15.35 4.35 -8.06
C ASN A 252 13.98 3.74 -7.76
N ARG A 253 13.53 3.95 -6.55
CA ARG A 253 12.24 3.51 -6.01
C ARG A 253 11.44 4.71 -5.52
N THR A 254 10.15 4.72 -5.80
CA THR A 254 9.18 5.56 -5.09
C THR A 254 8.78 4.83 -3.83
N VAL A 255 8.90 5.51 -2.70
CA VAL A 255 8.65 4.97 -1.37
C VAL A 255 7.62 5.81 -0.64
N ILE A 256 6.66 5.15 0.00
CA ILE A 256 5.66 5.75 0.89
C ILE A 256 5.75 5.02 2.23
N HIS A 257 5.87 5.77 3.33
CA HIS A 257 5.77 5.20 4.67
C HIS A 257 4.46 5.59 5.32
N GLY A 258 3.87 4.64 6.03
CA GLY A 258 2.75 4.87 6.93
C GLY A 258 3.06 4.39 8.33
N VAL A 259 2.62 5.13 9.36
CA VAL A 259 2.69 4.74 10.77
C VAL A 259 1.32 4.21 11.22
N LEU A 260 1.30 3.10 11.96
CA LEU A 260 0.08 2.53 12.52
C LEU A 260 -0.52 3.47 13.56
N VAL A 261 -1.72 3.96 13.31
CA VAL A 261 -2.44 4.89 14.20
C VAL A 261 -3.66 4.25 14.86
N ALA A 262 -4.22 3.20 14.27
CA ALA A 262 -5.32 2.43 14.86
C ALA A 262 -5.32 0.98 14.40
N SER A 263 -5.81 0.07 15.24
CA SER A 263 -6.03 -1.33 14.91
C SER A 263 -7.29 -1.85 15.62
N LYS A 264 -8.09 -2.64 14.89
CA LYS A 264 -9.33 -3.24 15.40
C LYS A 264 -9.36 -4.73 15.05
N ASN A 265 -9.64 -5.59 16.02
CA ASN A 265 -9.89 -7.01 15.78
C ASN A 265 -11.21 -7.20 15.00
N ARG A 266 -11.22 -8.18 14.13
CA ARG A 266 -12.40 -8.58 13.33
C ARG A 266 -13.16 -9.71 14.01
#